data_8fecc4058ea8aa4c07a00d947b88a84d
#
_entry.id   8fecc4058ea8aa4c07a00d947b88a84d
#
_cell.length_a   1.000
_cell.length_b   1.000
_cell.length_c   1.000
_cell.angle_alpha   90.00
_cell.angle_beta   90.00
_cell.angle_gamma   90.00
#
_symmetry.space_group_name_H-M   'P 1'
#
loop_
_entity.id
_entity.type
_entity.pdbx_description
1 polymer ?
#
loop_
_entity_poly.entity_id
_entity_poly.type
_entity_poly.pdbx_seq_one_letter_code
_entity_poly.pdbx_strand_id
1 'polypeptide(L)'
;MLKISILTPIYGVEKYIEQCARSLFEQSYASIEYIFVDDCTPDKSIGILQSLLKEYPERAQQVRIIHHDRNWGVGAARQTALMAATGDYLLFADSDDMLPKDAVEKLARKADSSHADLIDGGYREWCEGKAGRLQKPFDVSDEKLLKLLVCQNIITNRLWGRIYKRSLIMEHRIFFEEGINYAEDLFWNAQFMFYGKKVNIDDAVYYYRTDNENSYNHNISEKNLLSYFKSTRRLIDFFEQNDTEHQYLRATEIGIVNAYRWAANAQVAFEKVDQALAYKPKSCLIRLIIKLIKKGIPVKRVNLIYLAYRKLYTLLISAPSVVS
;
A
#
# COMPACT_ATOMS: atom_id res chain seq x y z
N MET A 1 4.97 -26.84 -4.64
CA MET A 1 5.02 -25.57 -5.40
C MET A 1 4.00 -24.63 -4.75
N LEU A 2 4.42 -23.45 -4.31
CA LEU A 2 3.54 -22.48 -3.67
C LEU A 2 2.48 -21.98 -4.65
N LYS A 3 1.25 -21.79 -4.20
CA LYS A 3 0.18 -21.17 -4.98
C LYS A 3 0.15 -19.68 -4.71
N ILE A 4 0.15 -18.85 -5.75
CA ILE A 4 0.10 -17.37 -5.64
C ILE A 4 -1.26 -16.89 -6.12
N SER A 5 -1.97 -16.13 -5.28
CA SER A 5 -3.19 -15.44 -5.69
C SER A 5 -2.84 -14.01 -6.12
N ILE A 6 -3.13 -13.65 -7.35
CA ILE A 6 -2.99 -12.29 -7.86
C ILE A 6 -4.35 -11.58 -7.72
N LEU A 7 -4.37 -10.47 -6.98
CA LEU A 7 -5.55 -9.72 -6.59
C LEU A 7 -5.58 -8.38 -7.33
N THR A 8 -6.55 -8.19 -8.20
CA THR A 8 -6.60 -7.04 -9.11
C THR A 8 -7.97 -6.35 -9.02
N PRO A 9 -8.08 -5.18 -8.36
CA PRO A 9 -9.29 -4.36 -8.40
C PRO A 9 -9.41 -3.66 -9.75
N ILE A 10 -10.63 -3.55 -10.29
CA ILE A 10 -10.91 -2.94 -11.60
C ILE A 10 -11.94 -1.82 -11.43
N TYR A 11 -11.57 -0.59 -11.80
CA TYR A 11 -12.48 0.54 -11.95
C TYR A 11 -11.89 1.63 -12.84
N GLY A 12 -12.54 1.94 -13.97
CA GLY A 12 -12.15 3.06 -14.84
C GLY A 12 -10.82 2.89 -15.57
N VAL A 13 -10.45 1.66 -16.00
CA VAL A 13 -9.12 1.33 -16.53
C VAL A 13 -9.13 0.74 -17.94
N GLU A 14 -10.15 1.04 -18.75
CA GLU A 14 -10.28 0.48 -20.11
C GLU A 14 -9.07 0.70 -21.02
N LYS A 15 -8.29 1.76 -20.78
CA LYS A 15 -7.06 2.07 -21.52
C LYS A 15 -5.87 1.18 -21.14
N TYR A 16 -5.91 0.54 -19.97
CA TYR A 16 -4.74 -0.10 -19.36
C TYR A 16 -4.94 -1.60 -19.10
N ILE A 17 -6.20 -2.01 -18.86
CA ILE A 17 -6.53 -3.38 -18.42
C ILE A 17 -6.03 -4.47 -19.37
N GLU A 18 -5.99 -4.24 -20.68
CA GLU A 18 -5.47 -5.22 -21.62
C GLU A 18 -3.99 -5.47 -21.38
N GLN A 19 -3.19 -4.42 -21.28
CA GLN A 19 -1.74 -4.55 -21.06
C GLN A 19 -1.44 -5.15 -19.69
N CYS A 20 -2.18 -4.76 -18.66
CA CYS A 20 -2.10 -5.35 -17.33
C CYS A 20 -2.38 -6.86 -17.40
N ALA A 21 -3.55 -7.27 -17.88
CA ALA A 21 -3.98 -8.67 -17.90
C ALA A 21 -3.06 -9.55 -18.77
N ARG A 22 -2.57 -9.07 -19.91
CA ARG A 22 -1.55 -9.78 -20.71
C ARG A 22 -0.31 -10.06 -19.85
N SER A 23 0.21 -9.07 -19.14
CA SER A 23 1.39 -9.24 -18.29
C SER A 23 1.18 -10.26 -17.16
N LEU A 24 -0.06 -10.38 -16.66
CA LEU A 24 -0.42 -11.35 -15.64
C LEU A 24 -0.54 -12.77 -16.24
N PHE A 25 -1.20 -12.91 -17.40
CA PHE A 25 -1.41 -14.24 -18.02
C PHE A 25 -0.13 -14.82 -18.64
N GLU A 26 0.82 -13.98 -19.02
CA GLU A 26 2.12 -14.37 -19.58
C GLU A 26 3.19 -14.70 -18.53
N GLN A 27 2.83 -14.74 -17.24
CA GLN A 27 3.78 -15.14 -16.21
C GLN A 27 4.32 -16.56 -16.42
N SER A 28 5.64 -16.73 -16.23
CA SER A 28 6.34 -18.02 -16.36
C SER A 28 5.94 -19.03 -15.28
N TYR A 29 5.34 -18.59 -14.18
CA TYR A 29 4.93 -19.42 -13.07
C TYR A 29 3.56 -20.04 -13.32
N ALA A 30 3.41 -21.36 -13.06
CA ALA A 30 2.18 -22.08 -13.39
C ALA A 30 1.13 -22.04 -12.28
N SER A 31 1.55 -22.09 -11.00
CA SER A 31 0.65 -22.23 -9.85
C SER A 31 0.11 -20.84 -9.40
N ILE A 32 -0.75 -20.26 -10.23
CA ILE A 32 -1.37 -18.95 -10.01
C ILE A 32 -2.88 -19.09 -10.04
N GLU A 33 -3.57 -18.32 -9.22
CA GLU A 33 -4.97 -17.93 -9.42
C GLU A 33 -5.08 -16.44 -9.58
N TYR A 34 -5.99 -16.00 -10.42
CA TYR A 34 -6.24 -14.59 -10.71
C TYR A 34 -7.62 -14.21 -10.19
N ILE A 35 -7.70 -13.21 -9.34
CA ILE A 35 -8.95 -12.71 -8.77
C ILE A 35 -9.10 -11.25 -9.17
N PHE A 36 -9.94 -11.01 -10.17
CA PHE A 36 -10.32 -9.69 -10.59
C PHE A 36 -11.61 -9.28 -9.87
N VAL A 37 -11.64 -8.08 -9.32
CA VAL A 37 -12.85 -7.53 -8.70
C VAL A 37 -13.29 -6.31 -9.48
N ASP A 38 -14.39 -6.45 -10.18
CA ASP A 38 -15.10 -5.35 -10.83
C ASP A 38 -15.85 -4.53 -9.78
N ASP A 39 -15.34 -3.36 -9.46
CA ASP A 39 -15.98 -2.45 -8.51
C ASP A 39 -17.08 -1.59 -9.17
N CYS A 40 -17.93 -2.25 -9.96
CA CYS A 40 -19.00 -1.64 -10.77
C CYS A 40 -18.42 -0.58 -11.73
N THR A 41 -17.44 -0.99 -12.55
CA THR A 41 -16.76 -0.08 -13.49
C THR A 41 -17.73 0.43 -14.55
N PRO A 42 -17.75 1.75 -14.85
CA PRO A 42 -18.66 2.32 -15.83
C PRO A 42 -18.18 2.18 -17.28
N ASP A 43 -16.95 1.69 -17.49
CA ASP A 43 -16.27 1.62 -18.78
C ASP A 43 -16.22 0.18 -19.35
N LYS A 44 -15.45 -0.03 -20.41
CA LYS A 44 -15.34 -1.32 -21.10
C LYS A 44 -14.31 -2.28 -20.50
N SER A 45 -13.73 -1.98 -19.34
CA SER A 45 -12.63 -2.75 -18.75
C SER A 45 -12.93 -4.25 -18.64
N ILE A 46 -14.13 -4.62 -18.17
CA ILE A 46 -14.52 -6.03 -18.01
C ILE A 46 -14.71 -6.71 -19.36
N GLY A 47 -15.33 -6.04 -20.33
CA GLY A 47 -15.50 -6.59 -21.69
C GLY A 47 -14.17 -6.85 -22.38
N ILE A 48 -13.18 -5.97 -22.19
CA ILE A 48 -11.81 -6.14 -22.71
C ILE A 48 -11.15 -7.35 -22.03
N LEU A 49 -11.21 -7.45 -20.69
CA LEU A 49 -10.67 -8.58 -19.95
C LEU A 49 -11.26 -9.93 -20.39
N GLN A 50 -12.60 -10.00 -20.53
CA GLN A 50 -13.29 -11.21 -20.97
C GLN A 50 -12.95 -11.60 -22.42
N SER A 51 -12.74 -10.62 -23.29
CA SER A 51 -12.30 -10.87 -24.66
C SER A 51 -10.88 -11.40 -24.71
N LEU A 52 -9.99 -10.82 -23.90
CA LEU A 52 -8.61 -11.25 -23.78
C LEU A 52 -8.48 -12.69 -23.24
N LEU A 53 -9.31 -13.09 -22.29
CA LEU A 53 -9.30 -14.46 -21.74
C LEU A 53 -9.47 -15.56 -22.80
N LYS A 54 -10.12 -15.25 -23.92
CA LYS A 54 -10.27 -16.21 -25.05
C LYS A 54 -8.93 -16.52 -25.73
N GLU A 55 -7.95 -15.62 -25.63
CA GLU A 55 -6.60 -15.81 -26.16
C GLU A 55 -5.73 -16.66 -25.22
N TYR A 56 -6.14 -16.83 -23.94
CA TYR A 56 -5.41 -17.56 -22.90
C TYR A 56 -6.25 -18.69 -22.28
N PRO A 57 -6.69 -19.70 -23.07
CA PRO A 57 -7.62 -20.74 -22.58
C PRO A 57 -7.06 -21.53 -21.37
N GLU A 58 -5.75 -21.72 -21.30
CA GLU A 58 -5.09 -22.41 -20.17
C GLU A 58 -5.18 -21.59 -18.87
N ARG A 59 -5.12 -20.25 -18.97
CA ARG A 59 -5.25 -19.36 -17.81
C ARG A 59 -6.70 -19.10 -17.42
N ALA A 60 -7.64 -19.20 -18.35
CA ALA A 60 -9.05 -18.92 -18.11
C ALA A 60 -9.63 -19.73 -16.95
N GLN A 61 -9.18 -20.97 -16.76
CA GLN A 61 -9.60 -21.82 -15.64
C GLN A 61 -9.05 -21.36 -14.27
N GLN A 62 -8.01 -20.54 -14.28
CA GLN A 62 -7.38 -19.98 -13.09
C GLN A 62 -7.94 -18.60 -12.73
N VAL A 63 -8.86 -18.05 -13.56
CA VAL A 63 -9.41 -16.70 -13.41
C VAL A 63 -10.78 -16.73 -12.76
N ARG A 64 -10.97 -15.85 -11.80
CA ARG A 64 -12.26 -15.53 -11.20
C ARG A 64 -12.51 -14.03 -11.33
N ILE A 65 -13.67 -13.65 -11.87
CA ILE A 65 -14.13 -12.26 -11.90
C ILE A 65 -15.30 -12.17 -10.92
N ILE A 66 -15.19 -11.25 -9.96
CA ILE A 66 -16.22 -10.98 -8.96
C ILE A 66 -16.77 -9.58 -9.25
N HIS A 67 -18.08 -9.44 -9.29
CA HIS A 67 -18.74 -8.16 -9.57
C HIS A 67 -19.36 -7.59 -8.30
N HIS A 68 -19.09 -6.32 -8.02
CA HIS A 68 -19.82 -5.55 -7.03
C HIS A 68 -21.09 -4.94 -7.65
N ASP A 69 -22.13 -4.77 -6.83
CA ASP A 69 -23.41 -4.17 -7.24
C ASP A 69 -23.33 -2.64 -7.37
N ARG A 70 -22.30 -2.02 -6.81
CA ARG A 70 -21.98 -0.59 -6.89
C ARG A 70 -20.49 -0.38 -6.63
N ASN A 71 -19.99 0.83 -6.90
CA ASN A 71 -18.64 1.22 -6.52
C ASN A 71 -18.52 1.37 -4.99
N TRP A 72 -17.83 0.42 -4.36
CA TRP A 72 -17.51 0.41 -2.93
C TRP A 72 -16.13 1.01 -2.64
N GLY A 73 -15.29 1.19 -3.66
CA GLY A 73 -13.94 1.72 -3.61
C GLY A 73 -12.86 0.64 -3.49
N VAL A 74 -11.62 1.08 -3.72
CA VAL A 74 -10.46 0.18 -3.87
C VAL A 74 -10.20 -0.69 -2.63
N GLY A 75 -10.42 -0.17 -1.42
CA GLY A 75 -10.28 -0.95 -0.19
C GLY A 75 -11.25 -2.12 -0.12
N ALA A 76 -12.52 -1.89 -0.47
CA ALA A 76 -13.55 -2.94 -0.52
C ALA A 76 -13.25 -3.97 -1.61
N ALA A 77 -12.81 -3.52 -2.80
CA ALA A 77 -12.45 -4.42 -3.88
C ALA A 77 -11.25 -5.31 -3.51
N ARG A 78 -10.22 -4.75 -2.85
CA ARG A 78 -9.10 -5.52 -2.32
C ARG A 78 -9.54 -6.50 -1.22
N GLN A 79 -10.46 -6.10 -0.35
CA GLN A 79 -11.02 -6.98 0.68
C GLN A 79 -11.77 -8.17 0.06
N THR A 80 -12.61 -7.91 -0.93
CA THR A 80 -13.33 -8.97 -1.67
C THR A 80 -12.35 -9.94 -2.32
N ALA A 81 -11.32 -9.43 -2.99
CA ALA A 81 -10.30 -10.26 -3.61
C ALA A 81 -9.53 -11.10 -2.58
N LEU A 82 -9.13 -10.49 -1.46
CA LEU A 82 -8.43 -11.15 -0.36
C LEU A 82 -9.24 -12.32 0.22
N MET A 83 -10.53 -12.10 0.47
CA MET A 83 -11.41 -13.15 1.02
C MET A 83 -11.67 -14.29 0.03
N ALA A 84 -11.61 -14.02 -1.27
CA ALA A 84 -11.77 -15.03 -2.31
C ALA A 84 -10.48 -15.82 -2.58
N ALA A 85 -9.32 -15.34 -2.12
CA ALA A 85 -8.01 -15.93 -2.38
C ALA A 85 -7.80 -17.24 -1.62
N THR A 86 -7.19 -18.22 -2.28
CA THR A 86 -6.88 -19.54 -1.73
C THR A 86 -5.39 -19.89 -1.76
N GLY A 87 -4.56 -19.03 -2.37
CA GLY A 87 -3.12 -19.24 -2.49
C GLY A 87 -2.38 -19.15 -1.15
N ASP A 88 -1.16 -19.66 -1.14
CA ASP A 88 -0.26 -19.59 0.02
C ASP A 88 0.22 -18.16 0.26
N TYR A 89 0.43 -17.41 -0.84
CA TYR A 89 0.80 -16.00 -0.82
C TYR A 89 -0.13 -15.19 -1.73
N LEU A 90 -0.31 -13.92 -1.37
CA LEU A 90 -1.10 -12.93 -2.09
C LEU A 90 -0.19 -11.90 -2.76
N LEU A 91 -0.45 -11.58 -4.03
CA LEU A 91 0.17 -10.50 -4.78
C LEU A 91 -0.92 -9.49 -5.18
N PHE A 92 -0.81 -8.25 -4.74
CA PHE A 92 -1.68 -7.18 -5.21
C PHE A 92 -1.13 -6.59 -6.50
N ALA A 93 -1.97 -6.50 -7.53
CA ALA A 93 -1.64 -5.87 -8.80
C ALA A 93 -2.68 -4.83 -9.14
N ASP A 94 -2.28 -3.57 -9.30
CA ASP A 94 -3.20 -2.52 -9.74
C ASP A 94 -3.46 -2.68 -11.24
N SER A 95 -4.70 -2.46 -11.66
CA SER A 95 -5.18 -2.81 -13.01
C SER A 95 -4.70 -1.89 -14.12
N ASP A 96 -3.96 -0.84 -13.79
CA ASP A 96 -3.25 0.04 -14.72
C ASP A 96 -1.75 -0.24 -14.82
N ASP A 97 -1.22 -1.17 -14.01
CA ASP A 97 0.19 -1.55 -13.92
C ASP A 97 0.50 -2.88 -14.63
N MET A 98 1.76 -3.31 -14.57
CA MET A 98 2.23 -4.53 -15.25
C MET A 98 3.26 -5.28 -14.40
N LEU A 99 3.43 -6.58 -14.70
CA LEU A 99 4.48 -7.41 -14.12
C LEU A 99 5.50 -7.85 -15.20
N PRO A 100 6.80 -7.86 -14.89
CA PRO A 100 7.79 -8.61 -15.66
C PRO A 100 7.38 -10.09 -15.78
N LYS A 101 7.67 -10.73 -16.91
CA LYS A 101 7.25 -12.12 -17.21
C LYS A 101 7.65 -13.16 -16.17
N ASP A 102 8.76 -12.95 -15.46
CA ASP A 102 9.31 -13.85 -14.46
C ASP A 102 9.10 -13.37 -13.01
N ALA A 103 8.26 -12.34 -12.82
CA ALA A 103 8.08 -11.70 -11.52
C ALA A 103 7.54 -12.65 -10.46
N VAL A 104 6.45 -13.37 -10.77
CA VAL A 104 5.83 -14.31 -9.82
C VAL A 104 6.77 -15.47 -9.51
N GLU A 105 7.50 -15.97 -10.49
CA GLU A 105 8.47 -17.05 -10.28
C GLU A 105 9.60 -16.62 -9.33
N LYS A 106 10.16 -15.43 -9.50
CA LYS A 106 11.21 -14.88 -8.63
C LYS A 106 10.71 -14.72 -7.20
N LEU A 107 9.53 -14.14 -7.04
CA LEU A 107 8.90 -13.93 -5.72
C LEU A 107 8.61 -15.28 -5.05
N ALA A 108 8.01 -16.23 -5.76
CA ALA A 108 7.66 -17.55 -5.23
C ALA A 108 8.89 -18.36 -4.83
N ARG A 109 9.95 -18.37 -5.66
CA ARG A 109 11.23 -19.03 -5.33
C ARG A 109 11.86 -18.45 -4.05
N LYS A 110 11.82 -17.13 -3.90
CA LYS A 110 12.36 -16.49 -2.71
C LYS A 110 11.53 -16.82 -1.48
N ALA A 111 10.21 -16.85 -1.58
CA ALA A 111 9.31 -17.25 -0.50
C ALA A 111 9.57 -18.70 -0.07
N ASP A 112 9.70 -19.60 -1.02
CA ASP A 112 9.95 -21.02 -0.79
C ASP A 112 11.29 -21.26 -0.07
N SER A 113 12.35 -20.56 -0.49
CA SER A 113 13.69 -20.70 0.10
C SER A 113 13.88 -20.01 1.43
N SER A 114 13.19 -18.90 1.70
CA SER A 114 13.36 -18.11 2.93
C SER A 114 12.31 -18.39 3.98
N HIS A 115 11.17 -18.93 3.59
CA HIS A 115 9.96 -19.07 4.42
C HIS A 115 9.47 -17.77 5.06
N ALA A 116 9.91 -16.62 4.51
CA ALA A 116 9.53 -15.30 5.01
C ALA A 116 8.06 -15.00 4.77
N ASP A 117 7.49 -14.13 5.60
CA ASP A 117 6.07 -13.78 5.53
C ASP A 117 5.81 -12.73 4.45
N LEU A 118 6.81 -11.88 4.16
CA LEU A 118 6.78 -10.83 3.14
C LEU A 118 8.01 -10.94 2.24
N ILE A 119 7.81 -11.06 0.94
CA ILE A 119 8.86 -10.86 -0.05
C ILE A 119 8.66 -9.50 -0.70
N ASP A 120 9.62 -8.60 -0.52
CA ASP A 120 9.58 -7.24 -1.08
C ASP A 120 10.50 -7.17 -2.29
N GLY A 121 9.94 -6.92 -3.47
CA GLY A 121 10.68 -6.87 -4.73
C GLY A 121 10.94 -5.45 -5.21
N GLY A 122 11.97 -5.29 -6.05
CA GLY A 122 12.22 -4.02 -6.74
C GLY A 122 11.16 -3.72 -7.79
N TYR A 123 11.09 -2.46 -8.20
CA TYR A 123 10.17 -2.03 -9.25
C TYR A 123 10.83 -1.00 -10.18
N ARG A 124 10.20 -0.75 -11.32
CA ARG A 124 10.54 0.35 -12.21
C ARG A 124 9.30 1.18 -12.48
N GLU A 125 9.46 2.49 -12.55
CA GLU A 125 8.45 3.36 -13.11
C GLU A 125 8.30 3.07 -14.60
N TRP A 126 7.06 3.13 -15.09
CA TRP A 126 6.74 2.94 -16.49
C TRP A 126 6.04 4.18 -17.01
N CYS A 127 6.62 4.79 -18.04
CA CYS A 127 6.08 6.00 -18.66
C CYS A 127 6.30 5.93 -20.17
N GLU A 128 5.24 6.19 -20.95
CA GLU A 128 5.31 6.25 -22.43
C GLU A 128 6.02 5.06 -23.09
N GLY A 129 5.74 3.84 -22.61
CA GLY A 129 6.33 2.62 -23.14
C GLY A 129 7.78 2.33 -22.70
N LYS A 130 8.33 3.10 -21.77
CA LYS A 130 9.71 2.96 -21.30
C LYS A 130 9.78 2.64 -19.81
N ALA A 131 10.64 1.68 -19.45
CA ALA A 131 10.95 1.38 -18.05
C ALA A 131 12.03 2.33 -17.52
N GLY A 132 11.75 2.96 -16.38
CA GLY A 132 12.67 3.81 -15.67
C GLY A 132 13.76 3.04 -14.91
N ARG A 133 14.47 3.76 -14.02
CA ARG A 133 15.50 3.17 -13.16
C ARG A 133 14.90 2.18 -12.17
N LEU A 134 15.64 1.11 -11.87
CA LEU A 134 15.28 0.15 -10.84
C LEU A 134 15.27 0.83 -9.46
N GLN A 135 14.14 0.74 -8.80
CA GLN A 135 13.95 1.10 -7.39
C GLN A 135 14.02 -0.18 -6.57
N LYS A 136 15.04 -0.30 -5.74
CA LYS A 136 15.22 -1.46 -4.87
C LYS A 136 14.42 -1.33 -3.57
N PRO A 137 14.02 -2.44 -2.93
CA PRO A 137 13.48 -2.41 -1.58
C PRO A 137 14.49 -1.85 -0.58
N PHE A 138 13.97 -1.30 0.53
CA PHE A 138 14.84 -0.84 1.61
C PHE A 138 15.47 -2.02 2.33
N ASP A 139 16.80 -1.99 2.44
CA ASP A 139 17.59 -2.96 3.19
C ASP A 139 17.80 -2.45 4.62
N VAL A 140 16.77 -2.60 5.44
CA VAL A 140 16.75 -2.23 6.86
C VAL A 140 16.01 -3.31 7.65
N SER A 141 16.23 -3.38 8.97
CA SER A 141 15.49 -4.31 9.84
C SER A 141 13.97 -4.05 9.77
N ASP A 142 13.17 -5.08 10.06
CA ASP A 142 11.70 -5.00 10.04
C ASP A 142 11.19 -3.90 10.96
N GLU A 143 11.76 -3.78 12.17
CA GLU A 143 11.42 -2.71 13.12
C GLU A 143 11.68 -1.31 12.53
N LYS A 144 12.86 -1.11 11.92
CA LYS A 144 13.20 0.18 11.29
C LYS A 144 12.28 0.47 10.10
N LEU A 145 11.98 -0.55 9.29
CA LEU A 145 11.09 -0.42 8.16
C LEU A 145 9.69 0.03 8.61
N LEU A 146 9.15 -0.61 9.64
CA LEU A 146 7.84 -0.25 10.18
C LEU A 146 7.83 1.19 10.74
N LYS A 147 8.87 1.60 11.48
CA LYS A 147 8.99 2.99 11.95
C LYS A 147 9.06 3.97 10.79
N LEU A 148 9.78 3.66 9.71
CA LEU A 148 9.84 4.49 8.49
C LEU A 148 8.48 4.57 7.80
N LEU A 149 7.76 3.46 7.70
CA LEU A 149 6.42 3.39 7.12
C LEU A 149 5.47 4.33 7.86
N VAL A 150 5.34 4.17 9.16
CA VAL A 150 4.33 4.91 9.95
C VAL A 150 4.66 6.38 10.14
N CYS A 151 5.93 6.78 10.10
CA CYS A 151 6.29 8.20 10.03
C CYS A 151 6.18 8.79 8.62
N GLN A 152 5.83 7.99 7.62
CA GLN A 152 5.56 8.38 6.23
C GLN A 152 6.71 9.19 5.60
N ASN A 153 7.94 8.76 5.82
CA ASN A 153 9.08 9.57 5.42
C ASN A 153 9.77 9.12 4.13
N ILE A 154 10.08 7.85 3.99
CA ILE A 154 11.03 7.39 2.97
C ILE A 154 10.46 6.27 2.12
N ILE A 155 9.59 5.43 2.67
CA ILE A 155 9.09 4.25 1.99
C ILE A 155 7.72 4.48 1.39
N THR A 156 7.49 3.81 0.27
CA THR A 156 6.17 3.77 -0.35
C THR A 156 5.27 2.81 0.42
N ASN A 157 4.02 3.20 0.62
CA ASN A 157 2.98 2.36 1.23
C ASN A 157 2.41 1.33 0.25
N ARG A 158 3.13 1.04 -0.83
CA ARG A 158 2.67 0.16 -1.90
C ARG A 158 2.33 -1.24 -1.40
N LEU A 159 1.25 -1.80 -1.89
CA LEU A 159 0.91 -3.22 -1.75
C LEU A 159 1.50 -4.06 -2.89
N TRP A 160 1.61 -3.48 -4.06
CA TRP A 160 2.12 -4.12 -5.27
C TRP A 160 3.65 -4.34 -5.24
N GLY A 161 4.12 -5.24 -6.10
CA GLY A 161 5.54 -5.63 -6.16
C GLY A 161 6.01 -6.43 -4.94
N ARG A 162 5.06 -7.01 -4.21
CA ARG A 162 5.27 -7.79 -2.99
C ARG A 162 4.38 -9.02 -3.00
N ILE A 163 4.81 -10.08 -2.31
CA ILE A 163 3.92 -11.17 -1.94
C ILE A 163 3.84 -11.30 -0.42
N TYR A 164 2.64 -11.57 0.05
CA TYR A 164 2.26 -11.61 1.46
C TYR A 164 1.73 -12.99 1.83
N LYS A 165 2.25 -13.59 2.88
CA LYS A 165 1.81 -14.90 3.35
C LYS A 165 0.37 -14.86 3.85
N ARG A 166 -0.51 -15.60 3.17
CA ARG A 166 -1.94 -15.57 3.45
C ARG A 166 -2.28 -16.07 4.85
N SER A 167 -1.59 -17.09 5.38
CA SER A 167 -1.86 -17.61 6.72
C SER A 167 -1.68 -16.55 7.81
N LEU A 168 -0.64 -15.70 7.72
CA LEU A 168 -0.42 -14.59 8.65
C LEU A 168 -1.56 -13.56 8.60
N ILE A 169 -2.04 -13.24 7.39
CA ILE A 169 -3.16 -12.31 7.20
C ILE A 169 -4.42 -12.84 7.89
N MET A 170 -4.71 -14.12 7.72
CA MET A 170 -5.91 -14.74 8.30
C MET A 170 -5.81 -14.90 9.80
N GLU A 171 -4.63 -15.28 10.32
CA GLU A 171 -4.34 -15.45 11.75
C GLU A 171 -4.53 -14.13 12.52
N HIS A 172 -3.96 -13.06 12.02
CA HIS A 172 -4.01 -11.74 12.66
C HIS A 172 -5.16 -10.86 12.16
N ARG A 173 -6.04 -11.38 11.29
CA ARG A 173 -7.20 -10.69 10.73
C ARG A 173 -6.85 -9.34 10.10
N ILE A 174 -5.76 -9.33 9.31
CA ILE A 174 -5.28 -8.14 8.62
C ILE A 174 -6.17 -7.89 7.39
N PHE A 175 -7.23 -7.12 7.58
CA PHE A 175 -8.26 -6.90 6.59
C PHE A 175 -8.34 -5.42 6.22
N PHE A 176 -8.81 -5.15 4.99
CA PHE A 176 -9.16 -3.79 4.60
C PHE A 176 -10.48 -3.39 5.26
N GLU A 177 -10.55 -2.16 5.74
CA GLU A 177 -11.75 -1.67 6.42
C GLU A 177 -12.68 -0.93 5.46
N GLU A 178 -13.97 -1.16 5.61
CA GLU A 178 -15.00 -0.46 4.86
C GLU A 178 -14.93 1.06 5.07
N GLY A 179 -15.06 1.81 3.98
CA GLY A 179 -15.00 3.28 3.98
C GLY A 179 -13.61 3.88 4.14
N ILE A 180 -12.54 3.06 4.13
CA ILE A 180 -11.15 3.51 3.98
C ILE A 180 -10.69 3.15 2.57
N ASN A 181 -10.74 4.13 1.66
CA ASN A 181 -10.38 3.98 0.24
C ASN A 181 -9.22 4.89 -0.19
N TYR A 182 -8.59 5.58 0.75
CA TYR A 182 -7.37 6.36 0.56
C TYR A 182 -6.48 6.17 1.78
N ALA A 183 -5.21 5.78 1.54
CA ALA A 183 -4.26 5.32 2.55
C ALA A 183 -4.74 4.06 3.32
N GLU A 184 -5.57 3.23 2.68
CA GLU A 184 -5.93 1.90 3.15
C GLU A 184 -4.71 0.98 3.24
N ASP A 185 -3.77 1.17 2.32
CA ASP A 185 -2.49 0.48 2.23
C ASP A 185 -1.56 0.79 3.41
N LEU A 186 -1.59 2.01 3.94
CA LEU A 186 -0.76 2.42 5.09
C LEU A 186 -1.08 1.57 6.33
N PHE A 187 -2.35 1.52 6.71
CA PHE A 187 -2.78 0.78 7.89
C PHE A 187 -2.62 -0.73 7.69
N TRP A 188 -2.99 -1.23 6.51
CA TRP A 188 -2.85 -2.64 6.16
C TRP A 188 -1.39 -3.11 6.21
N ASN A 189 -0.48 -2.39 5.54
CA ASN A 189 0.95 -2.70 5.56
C ASN A 189 1.55 -2.60 6.97
N ALA A 190 1.14 -1.62 7.76
CA ALA A 190 1.65 -1.47 9.13
C ALA A 190 1.29 -2.67 10.00
N GLN A 191 0.04 -3.17 9.92
CA GLN A 191 -0.37 -4.39 10.60
C GLN A 191 0.46 -5.60 10.14
N PHE A 192 0.60 -5.77 8.81
CA PHE A 192 1.35 -6.90 8.27
C PHE A 192 2.81 -6.87 8.70
N MET A 193 3.47 -5.71 8.59
CA MET A 193 4.88 -5.55 8.97
C MET A 193 5.13 -5.63 10.50
N PHE A 194 4.10 -5.45 11.31
CA PHE A 194 4.21 -5.62 12.75
C PHE A 194 4.36 -7.09 13.14
N TYR A 195 3.68 -7.99 12.44
CA TYR A 195 3.70 -9.43 12.73
C TYR A 195 4.66 -10.23 11.85
N GLY A 196 4.88 -9.79 10.62
CA GLY A 196 5.57 -10.56 9.58
C GLY A 196 7.05 -10.22 9.43
N LYS A 197 7.82 -11.21 9.01
CA LYS A 197 9.24 -11.06 8.67
C LYS A 197 9.43 -10.84 7.17
N LYS A 198 10.21 -9.82 6.83
CA LYS A 198 10.48 -9.43 5.44
C LYS A 198 11.81 -9.97 4.93
N VAL A 199 11.82 -10.34 3.66
CA VAL A 199 13.04 -10.58 2.87
C VAL A 199 12.93 -9.83 1.54
N ASN A 200 14.04 -9.27 1.07
CA ASN A 200 14.11 -8.52 -0.18
C ASN A 200 14.58 -9.39 -1.35
N ILE A 201 14.15 -9.00 -2.56
CA ILE A 201 14.80 -9.34 -3.81
C ILE A 201 15.09 -8.05 -4.58
N ASP A 202 16.29 -7.93 -5.14
CA ASP A 202 16.74 -6.73 -5.85
C ASP A 202 16.20 -6.65 -7.29
N ASP A 203 15.63 -7.72 -7.80
CA ASP A 203 15.04 -7.78 -9.14
C ASP A 203 13.82 -6.87 -9.27
N ALA A 204 13.62 -6.32 -10.48
CA ALA A 204 12.35 -5.71 -10.82
C ALA A 204 11.29 -6.79 -10.97
N VAL A 205 10.24 -6.72 -10.15
CA VAL A 205 9.07 -7.60 -10.19
C VAL A 205 7.78 -6.85 -10.51
N TYR A 206 7.89 -5.54 -10.72
CA TYR A 206 6.73 -4.69 -10.98
C TYR A 206 7.11 -3.50 -11.87
N TYR A 207 6.18 -3.11 -12.75
CA TYR A 207 6.22 -1.87 -13.52
C TYR A 207 5.07 -0.98 -13.06
N TYR A 208 5.41 0.09 -12.35
CA TYR A 208 4.47 1.07 -11.86
C TYR A 208 4.25 2.16 -12.90
N ARG A 209 3.02 2.29 -13.41
CA ARG A 209 2.65 3.28 -14.42
C ARG A 209 2.54 4.68 -13.83
N THR A 210 3.20 5.64 -14.45
CA THR A 210 3.19 7.05 -14.03
C THR A 210 2.51 8.00 -14.99
N ASP A 211 2.12 7.51 -16.17
CA ASP A 211 1.43 8.27 -17.23
C ASP A 211 -0.10 8.14 -17.19
N ASN A 212 -0.67 7.58 -16.12
CA ASN A 212 -2.11 7.55 -15.89
C ASN A 212 -2.58 8.86 -15.26
N GLU A 213 -3.17 9.75 -16.07
CA GLU A 213 -3.71 11.05 -15.62
C GLU A 213 -4.86 10.90 -14.60
N ASN A 214 -5.58 9.77 -14.63
CA ASN A 214 -6.68 9.45 -13.71
C ASN A 214 -6.22 8.78 -12.42
N SER A 215 -4.92 8.68 -12.17
CA SER A 215 -4.40 8.08 -10.95
C SER A 215 -4.95 8.79 -9.70
N TYR A 216 -5.33 7.99 -8.71
CA TYR A 216 -5.88 8.44 -7.43
C TYR A 216 -5.00 9.46 -6.70
N ASN A 217 -3.70 9.50 -7.04
CA ASN A 217 -2.72 10.38 -6.42
C ASN A 217 -2.73 11.83 -6.93
N HIS A 218 -3.38 12.12 -8.07
CA HIS A 218 -3.33 13.45 -8.67
C HIS A 218 -4.32 14.45 -8.06
N ASN A 219 -5.45 13.99 -7.46
CA ASN A 219 -6.48 14.87 -6.91
C ASN A 219 -6.94 14.40 -5.54
N ILE A 220 -6.39 15.00 -4.48
CA ILE A 220 -6.77 14.70 -3.10
C ILE A 220 -8.05 15.48 -2.76
N SER A 221 -9.20 14.82 -2.82
CA SER A 221 -10.48 15.36 -2.40
C SER A 221 -10.61 15.42 -0.86
N GLU A 222 -11.57 16.19 -0.34
CA GLU A 222 -11.89 16.17 1.10
C GLU A 222 -12.28 14.75 1.56
N LYS A 223 -13.01 13.99 0.74
CA LYS A 223 -13.37 12.58 0.99
C LYS A 223 -12.10 11.72 1.19
N ASN A 224 -11.08 11.93 0.36
CA ASN A 224 -9.81 11.21 0.47
C ASN A 224 -9.07 11.59 1.76
N LEU A 225 -9.08 12.87 2.14
CA LEU A 225 -8.49 13.31 3.40
C LEU A 225 -9.20 12.71 4.62
N LEU A 226 -10.52 12.65 4.62
CA LEU A 226 -11.28 12.01 5.69
C LEU A 226 -10.95 10.52 5.78
N SER A 227 -10.78 9.84 4.66
CA SER A 227 -10.33 8.45 4.61
C SER A 227 -8.92 8.30 5.22
N TYR A 228 -7.99 9.18 4.86
CA TYR A 228 -6.64 9.21 5.42
C TYR A 228 -6.65 9.44 6.96
N PHE A 229 -7.51 10.32 7.45
CA PHE A 229 -7.63 10.56 8.89
C PHE A 229 -8.15 9.32 9.62
N LYS A 230 -9.13 8.61 9.04
CA LYS A 230 -9.61 7.32 9.56
C LYS A 230 -8.52 6.26 9.58
N SER A 231 -7.77 6.10 8.47
CA SER A 231 -6.63 5.18 8.40
C SER A 231 -5.59 5.49 9.47
N THR A 232 -5.26 6.78 9.65
CA THR A 232 -4.33 7.23 10.70
C THR A 232 -4.87 6.94 12.11
N ARG A 233 -6.17 7.11 12.36
CA ARG A 233 -6.80 6.76 13.64
C ARG A 233 -6.67 5.26 13.93
N ARG A 234 -6.97 4.42 12.93
CA ARG A 234 -6.82 2.96 13.06
C ARG A 234 -5.40 2.53 13.35
N LEU A 235 -4.44 3.20 12.73
CA LEU A 235 -3.01 2.98 13.00
C LEU A 235 -2.65 3.30 14.47
N ILE A 236 -3.17 4.41 15.00
CA ILE A 236 -3.00 4.78 16.42
C ILE A 236 -3.63 3.72 17.31
N ASP A 237 -4.90 3.35 17.08
CA ASP A 237 -5.62 2.34 17.87
C ASP A 237 -4.87 1.00 17.90
N PHE A 238 -4.35 0.61 16.74
CA PHE A 238 -3.60 -0.63 16.60
C PHE A 238 -2.33 -0.63 17.48
N PHE A 239 -1.54 0.44 17.44
CA PHE A 239 -0.33 0.51 18.26
C PHE A 239 -0.62 0.78 19.74
N GLU A 240 -1.71 1.46 20.10
CA GLU A 240 -2.11 1.57 21.49
C GLU A 240 -2.47 0.20 22.11
N GLN A 241 -3.00 -0.72 21.31
CA GLN A 241 -3.41 -2.05 21.73
C GLN A 241 -2.29 -3.10 21.69
N ASN A 242 -1.38 -3.00 20.72
CA ASN A 242 -0.42 -4.08 20.41
C ASN A 242 1.04 -3.72 20.69
N ASP A 243 1.39 -2.43 20.72
CA ASP A 243 2.77 -1.94 20.94
C ASP A 243 2.99 -1.62 22.43
N THR A 244 3.17 -2.66 23.23
CA THR A 244 3.32 -2.53 24.71
C THR A 244 4.53 -1.71 25.14
N GLU A 245 5.59 -1.69 24.32
CA GLU A 245 6.81 -0.92 24.57
C GLU A 245 6.76 0.50 24.00
N HIS A 246 5.66 0.86 23.33
CA HIS A 246 5.45 2.15 22.65
C HIS A 246 6.55 2.51 21.63
N GLN A 247 7.16 1.51 21.00
CA GLN A 247 8.26 1.69 20.05
C GLN A 247 7.82 2.45 18.80
N TYR A 248 6.58 2.22 18.33
CA TYR A 248 6.04 2.78 17.10
C TYR A 248 5.19 4.03 17.35
N LEU A 249 4.75 4.29 18.57
CA LEU A 249 3.89 5.42 18.90
C LEU A 249 4.52 6.76 18.50
N ARG A 250 5.81 6.96 18.80
CA ARG A 250 6.52 8.20 18.43
C ARG A 250 6.62 8.38 16.92
N ALA A 251 6.85 7.30 16.19
CA ALA A 251 6.88 7.34 14.72
C ALA A 251 5.50 7.69 14.15
N THR A 252 4.43 7.10 14.72
CA THR A 252 3.03 7.40 14.36
C THR A 252 2.68 8.85 14.63
N GLU A 253 3.10 9.42 15.77
CA GLU A 253 2.87 10.85 16.08
C GLU A 253 3.52 11.78 15.06
N ILE A 254 4.68 11.41 14.50
CA ILE A 254 5.31 12.17 13.40
C ILE A 254 4.40 12.12 12.16
N GLY A 255 3.83 10.95 11.84
CA GLY A 255 2.88 10.79 10.74
C GLY A 255 1.60 11.63 10.91
N ILE A 256 1.09 11.78 12.15
CA ILE A 256 -0.10 12.57 12.48
C ILE A 256 0.03 14.04 12.02
N VAL A 257 1.23 14.62 12.07
CA VAL A 257 1.44 16.01 11.60
C VAL A 257 1.01 16.17 10.14
N ASN A 258 1.16 15.12 9.31
CA ASN A 258 0.74 15.17 7.91
C ASN A 258 -0.78 15.38 7.75
N ALA A 259 -1.61 14.83 8.65
CA ALA A 259 -3.05 15.05 8.62
C ALA A 259 -3.39 16.56 8.73
N TYR A 260 -2.75 17.27 9.66
CA TYR A 260 -2.96 18.70 9.82
C TYR A 260 -2.36 19.52 8.67
N ARG A 261 -1.21 19.10 8.12
CA ARG A 261 -0.58 19.78 6.97
C ARG A 261 -1.44 19.65 5.71
N TRP A 262 -1.98 18.48 5.46
CA TRP A 262 -2.84 18.23 4.31
C TRP A 262 -4.19 18.93 4.46
N ALA A 263 -4.78 18.92 5.67
CA ALA A 263 -5.98 19.71 5.95
C ALA A 263 -5.77 21.21 5.72
N ALA A 264 -4.63 21.76 6.18
CA ALA A 264 -4.29 23.16 5.95
C ALA A 264 -4.14 23.50 4.46
N ASN A 265 -3.47 22.63 3.69
CA ASN A 265 -3.27 22.82 2.25
C ASN A 265 -4.59 22.73 1.46
N ALA A 266 -5.48 21.84 1.88
CA ALA A 266 -6.79 21.61 1.25
C ALA A 266 -7.90 22.49 1.85
N GLN A 267 -7.58 23.38 2.78
CA GLN A 267 -8.53 24.26 3.48
C GLN A 267 -9.66 23.49 4.21
N VAL A 268 -9.36 22.28 4.67
CA VAL A 268 -10.28 21.50 5.50
C VAL A 268 -10.20 21.96 6.96
N ALA A 269 -11.35 22.12 7.59
CA ALA A 269 -11.45 22.57 8.98
C ALA A 269 -10.73 21.60 9.94
N PHE A 270 -9.90 22.14 10.83
CA PHE A 270 -9.10 21.34 11.77
C PHE A 270 -9.95 20.56 12.78
N GLU A 271 -11.16 21.04 13.06
CA GLU A 271 -12.15 20.33 13.89
C GLU A 271 -12.48 18.96 13.32
N LYS A 272 -12.54 18.81 11.98
CA LYS A 272 -12.75 17.52 11.32
C LYS A 272 -11.56 16.59 11.54
N VAL A 273 -10.32 17.12 11.54
CA VAL A 273 -9.12 16.34 11.84
C VAL A 273 -9.12 15.91 13.31
N ASP A 274 -9.41 16.84 14.23
CA ASP A 274 -9.47 16.56 15.66
C ASP A 274 -10.52 15.49 15.99
N GLN A 275 -11.70 15.58 15.39
CA GLN A 275 -12.78 14.58 15.56
C GLN A 275 -12.40 13.23 14.98
N ALA A 276 -11.82 13.20 13.78
CA ALA A 276 -11.46 11.96 13.11
C ALA A 276 -10.31 11.23 13.81
N LEU A 277 -9.29 11.96 14.27
CA LEU A 277 -8.15 11.37 14.97
C LEU A 277 -8.50 11.07 16.44
N ALA A 278 -9.29 11.91 17.12
CA ALA A 278 -9.62 11.81 18.54
C ALA A 278 -8.40 11.44 19.42
N TYR A 279 -7.24 12.04 19.10
CA TYR A 279 -5.95 11.70 19.70
C TYR A 279 -5.13 12.95 20.04
N LYS A 280 -4.53 12.95 21.22
CA LYS A 280 -3.61 14.00 21.66
C LYS A 280 -2.18 13.47 21.70
N PRO A 281 -1.29 13.93 20.79
CA PRO A 281 0.09 13.47 20.78
C PRO A 281 0.79 13.64 22.13
N LYS A 282 1.56 12.65 22.55
CA LYS A 282 2.36 12.69 23.79
C LYS A 282 3.56 13.63 23.65
N SER A 283 4.14 13.74 22.44
CA SER A 283 5.28 14.61 22.16
C SER A 283 4.90 16.10 22.26
N CYS A 284 5.59 16.85 23.14
CA CYS A 284 5.40 18.31 23.28
C CYS A 284 5.72 19.05 21.96
N LEU A 285 6.75 18.61 21.24
CA LEU A 285 7.15 19.23 19.99
C LEU A 285 6.08 19.00 18.89
N ILE A 286 5.53 17.82 18.80
CA ILE A 286 4.45 17.52 17.83
C ILE A 286 3.21 18.38 18.17
N ARG A 287 2.83 18.49 19.45
CA ARG A 287 1.73 19.38 19.87
C ARG A 287 2.00 20.84 19.51
N LEU A 288 3.25 21.30 19.68
CA LEU A 288 3.63 22.66 19.29
C LEU A 288 3.50 22.86 17.78
N ILE A 289 4.00 21.93 16.96
CA ILE A 289 3.91 21.98 15.51
C ILE A 289 2.44 22.04 15.07
N ILE A 290 1.59 21.18 15.59
CA ILE A 290 0.14 21.18 15.29
C ILE A 290 -0.50 22.52 15.70
N LYS A 291 -0.18 23.05 16.88
CA LYS A 291 -0.67 24.34 17.35
C LYS A 291 -0.28 25.50 16.40
N LEU A 292 0.95 25.48 15.88
CA LEU A 292 1.42 26.49 14.93
C LEU A 292 0.65 26.41 13.60
N ILE A 293 0.39 25.19 13.09
CA ILE A 293 -0.42 24.98 11.90
C ILE A 293 -1.85 25.52 12.12
N LYS A 294 -2.48 25.17 13.24
CA LYS A 294 -3.85 25.62 13.59
C LYS A 294 -3.95 27.16 13.74
N LYS A 295 -2.87 27.83 14.13
CA LYS A 295 -2.81 29.31 14.21
C LYS A 295 -2.60 29.97 12.85
N GLY A 296 -2.62 29.24 11.75
CA GLY A 296 -2.46 29.78 10.40
C GLY A 296 -1.02 30.12 10.03
N ILE A 297 -0.01 29.67 10.80
CA ILE A 297 1.38 29.85 10.37
C ILE A 297 1.58 29.06 9.07
N PRO A 298 2.10 29.69 8.00
CA PRO A 298 2.25 29.05 6.72
C PRO A 298 2.94 27.71 6.84
N VAL A 299 2.33 26.67 6.27
CA VAL A 299 2.84 25.28 6.30
C VAL A 299 4.31 25.21 5.85
N LYS A 300 4.72 26.05 4.88
CA LYS A 300 6.12 26.16 4.44
C LYS A 300 7.09 26.52 5.58
N ARG A 301 6.71 27.40 6.51
CA ARG A 301 7.55 27.80 7.67
C ARG A 301 7.58 26.70 8.73
N VAL A 302 6.44 26.12 9.03
CA VAL A 302 6.32 24.99 9.97
C VAL A 302 7.06 23.76 9.45
N ASN A 303 7.07 23.55 8.12
CA ASN A 303 7.78 22.47 7.48
C ASN A 303 9.27 22.42 7.80
N LEU A 304 9.94 23.56 7.97
CA LEU A 304 11.37 23.57 8.33
C LEU A 304 11.61 22.85 9.66
N ILE A 305 10.82 23.15 10.67
CA ILE A 305 10.91 22.51 12.00
C ILE A 305 10.50 21.03 11.90
N TYR A 306 9.38 20.77 11.24
CA TYR A 306 8.84 19.42 11.08
C TYR A 306 9.80 18.52 10.29
N LEU A 307 10.30 18.97 9.15
CA LEU A 307 11.21 18.20 8.30
C LEU A 307 12.56 17.96 8.98
N ALA A 308 13.08 18.98 9.69
CA ALA A 308 14.29 18.80 10.48
C ALA A 308 14.10 17.75 11.59
N TYR A 309 12.99 17.83 12.33
CA TYR A 309 12.66 16.82 13.35
C TYR A 309 12.46 15.44 12.75
N ARG A 310 11.72 15.31 11.65
CA ARG A 310 11.50 14.06 10.95
C ARG A 310 12.81 13.46 10.43
N LYS A 311 13.67 14.31 9.82
CA LYS A 311 15.00 13.89 9.33
C LYS A 311 15.89 13.42 10.48
N LEU A 312 15.93 14.15 11.58
CA LEU A 312 16.69 13.75 12.77
C LEU A 312 16.17 12.40 13.32
N TYR A 313 14.86 12.25 13.42
CA TYR A 313 14.24 10.99 13.87
C TYR A 313 14.61 9.83 12.95
N THR A 314 14.54 9.99 11.62
CA THR A 314 14.93 8.95 10.66
C THR A 314 16.42 8.63 10.70
N LEU A 315 17.28 9.61 10.90
CA LEU A 315 18.72 9.37 11.09
C LEU A 315 18.99 8.54 12.35
N LEU A 316 18.31 8.85 13.46
CA LEU A 316 18.43 8.10 14.71
C LEU A 316 17.95 6.65 14.56
N ILE A 317 16.84 6.43 13.83
CA ILE A 317 16.37 5.07 13.52
C ILE A 317 17.36 4.34 12.61
N SER A 318 17.98 5.03 11.64
CA SER A 318 18.89 4.45 10.64
C SER A 318 20.32 4.23 11.18
N ALA A 319 20.68 4.83 12.30
CA ALA A 319 21.98 4.61 12.89
C ALA A 319 22.13 3.13 13.31
N PRO A 320 23.30 2.49 13.04
CA PRO A 320 23.56 1.16 13.56
C PRO A 320 23.43 1.21 15.09
N SER A 321 22.73 0.23 15.67
CA SER A 321 22.72 0.06 17.10
C SER A 321 24.17 -0.15 17.54
N VAL A 322 24.71 0.80 18.30
CA VAL A 322 25.98 0.58 18.99
C VAL A 322 25.67 -0.53 20.00
N VAL A 323 26.06 -1.75 19.64
CA VAL A 323 26.04 -2.88 20.57
C VAL A 323 27.12 -2.54 21.60
N SER A 324 26.67 -2.12 22.76
CA SER A 324 27.51 -1.98 23.96
C SER A 324 27.83 -3.34 24.56
#